data_e28808e78b3894690614d22b3d2f2be4
#
_entry.id   e28808e78b3894690614d22b3d2f2be4
#
_cell.length_a   1.000
_cell.length_b   1.000
_cell.length_c   1.000
_cell.angle_alpha   90.00
_cell.angle_beta   90.00
_cell.angle_gamma   90.00
#
_symmetry.space_group_name_H-M   'P 1'
#
loop_
_entity.id
_entity.type
_entity.pdbx_description
1 polymer ?
#
loop_
_entity_poly.entity_id
_entity_poly.type
_entity_poly.pdbx_seq_one_letter_code
_entity_poly.pdbx_strand_id
1 'polypeptide(L)'
;IRARGLSGIVLCVSDAHTGLAKAVSEVFQGAAWQRCTVHLQRNLSSTASRDGEKLVRELGKTLFSESDPLVTRAMLPLACDAMRKAGEKTAANLLESAAPDALQYLSLPSEHWRRVRTNNVQERANRELKRRYRSVQSFPSRSSLLRLLGAVMLEEEASWGQHRVFSTKSVARAWEVPETPTPDGTLAREIARAERKAKSAVDALVDRFPPKG
;
A
#
# COMPACT_ATOMS: atom_id res chain seq x y z
N ILE A 1 -3.96 -4.62 -22.35
CA ILE A 1 -3.37 -3.29 -22.06
C ILE A 1 -1.99 -3.22 -22.71
N ARG A 2 -1.07 -4.18 -22.48
CA ARG A 2 0.26 -4.22 -23.12
C ARG A 2 0.19 -4.18 -24.64
N ALA A 3 -0.68 -4.97 -25.25
CA ALA A 3 -0.92 -4.97 -26.69
C ALA A 3 -1.44 -3.62 -27.25
N ARG A 4 -1.86 -2.70 -26.37
CA ARG A 4 -2.27 -1.33 -26.71
C ARG A 4 -1.18 -0.29 -26.45
N GLY A 5 0.07 -0.72 -26.26
CA GLY A 5 1.24 0.14 -26.13
C GLY A 5 1.64 0.52 -24.70
N LEU A 6 0.97 0.00 -23.65
CA LEU A 6 1.38 0.28 -22.27
C LEU A 6 2.70 -0.43 -21.97
N SER A 7 3.73 0.33 -21.62
CA SER A 7 5.09 -0.12 -21.27
C SER A 7 5.67 0.70 -20.12
N GLY A 8 6.84 0.31 -19.60
CA GLY A 8 7.54 1.05 -18.56
C GLY A 8 6.85 1.03 -17.19
N ILE A 9 6.11 -0.04 -16.88
CA ILE A 9 5.45 -0.19 -15.59
C ILE A 9 6.48 -0.65 -14.55
N VAL A 10 6.66 0.13 -13.50
CA VAL A 10 7.56 -0.18 -12.37
C VAL A 10 6.81 -0.84 -11.23
N LEU A 11 5.57 -0.38 -10.96
CA LEU A 11 4.75 -0.83 -9.84
C LEU A 11 3.30 -0.97 -10.24
N CYS A 12 2.68 -2.08 -9.87
CA CYS A 12 1.23 -2.28 -9.95
C CYS A 12 0.65 -2.38 -8.55
N VAL A 13 -0.36 -1.57 -8.25
CA VAL A 13 -1.03 -1.58 -6.93
C VAL A 13 -2.42 -2.19 -7.06
N SER A 14 -2.71 -3.21 -6.24
CA SER A 14 -4.05 -3.80 -6.19
C SER A 14 -4.38 -4.38 -4.81
N ASP A 15 -5.61 -4.86 -4.65
CA ASP A 15 -6.00 -5.72 -3.54
C ASP A 15 -5.30 -7.08 -3.62
N ALA A 16 -5.38 -7.85 -2.55
CA ALA A 16 -4.84 -9.20 -2.48
C ALA A 16 -5.68 -10.21 -3.30
N HIS A 17 -5.71 -9.99 -4.62
CA HIS A 17 -6.36 -10.91 -5.56
C HIS A 17 -5.30 -11.71 -6.29
N THR A 18 -5.23 -13.01 -6.06
CA THR A 18 -4.21 -13.90 -6.62
C THR A 18 -4.12 -13.83 -8.14
N GLY A 19 -5.27 -13.74 -8.82
CA GLY A 19 -5.31 -13.58 -10.28
C GLY A 19 -4.71 -12.27 -10.77
N LEU A 20 -4.83 -11.16 -10.01
CA LEU A 20 -4.19 -9.88 -10.36
C LEU A 20 -2.70 -9.95 -10.16
N ALA A 21 -2.22 -10.47 -9.02
CA ALA A 21 -0.79 -10.63 -8.77
C ALA A 21 -0.13 -11.49 -9.86
N LYS A 22 -0.76 -12.63 -10.21
CA LYS A 22 -0.29 -13.49 -11.30
C LYS A 22 -0.28 -12.77 -12.65
N ALA A 23 -1.34 -12.05 -13.00
CA ALA A 23 -1.42 -11.29 -14.25
C ALA A 23 -0.33 -10.19 -14.31
N VAL A 24 -0.01 -9.54 -13.19
CA VAL A 24 1.07 -8.55 -13.14
C VAL A 24 2.42 -9.21 -13.43
N SER A 25 2.72 -10.33 -12.79
CA SER A 25 4.00 -11.04 -12.99
C SER A 25 4.16 -11.59 -14.41
N GLU A 26 3.08 -12.05 -15.05
CA GLU A 26 3.10 -12.61 -16.39
C GLU A 26 3.14 -11.51 -17.49
N VAL A 27 2.38 -10.45 -17.32
CA VAL A 27 2.18 -9.42 -18.35
C VAL A 27 3.20 -8.29 -18.25
N PHE A 28 3.57 -7.88 -17.04
CA PHE A 28 4.47 -6.77 -16.77
C PHE A 28 5.76 -7.26 -16.10
N GLN A 29 6.53 -8.06 -16.84
CA GLN A 29 7.82 -8.56 -16.35
C GLN A 29 8.72 -7.41 -15.89
N GLY A 30 9.23 -7.53 -14.66
CA GLY A 30 10.04 -6.48 -14.01
C GLY A 30 9.23 -5.46 -13.19
N ALA A 31 7.89 -5.43 -13.30
CA ALA A 31 7.07 -4.61 -12.42
C ALA A 31 6.89 -5.28 -11.06
N ALA A 32 7.09 -4.52 -9.99
CA ALA A 32 6.75 -4.98 -8.65
C ALA A 32 5.22 -4.96 -8.45
N TRP A 33 4.71 -5.92 -7.68
CA TRP A 33 3.32 -5.90 -7.23
C TRP A 33 3.24 -5.37 -5.81
N GLN A 34 2.50 -4.28 -5.62
CA GLN A 34 2.23 -3.67 -4.32
C GLN A 34 0.83 -4.05 -3.86
N ARG A 35 0.74 -4.76 -2.76
CA ARG A 35 -0.54 -4.99 -2.08
C ARG A 35 -1.03 -3.70 -1.42
N CYS A 36 -2.28 -3.32 -1.66
CA CYS A 36 -2.88 -2.13 -1.08
C CYS A 36 -2.87 -2.20 0.46
N THR A 37 -2.16 -1.25 1.10
CA THR A 37 -2.02 -1.23 2.56
C THR A 37 -3.32 -0.93 3.29
N VAL A 38 -4.26 -0.19 2.69
CA VAL A 38 -5.59 0.09 3.27
C VAL A 38 -6.42 -1.20 3.35
N HIS A 39 -6.44 -1.99 2.26
CA HIS A 39 -7.14 -3.29 2.28
C HIS A 39 -6.46 -4.28 3.22
N LEU A 40 -5.12 -4.29 3.29
CA LEU A 40 -4.42 -5.12 4.25
C LEU A 40 -4.78 -4.74 5.69
N GLN A 41 -4.80 -3.44 6.04
CA GLN A 41 -5.18 -2.99 7.39
C GLN A 41 -6.62 -3.40 7.73
N ARG A 42 -7.57 -3.29 6.79
CA ARG A 42 -8.95 -3.78 7.00
C ARG A 42 -8.98 -5.29 7.24
N ASN A 43 -8.21 -6.06 6.47
CA ASN A 43 -8.12 -7.50 6.64
C ASN A 43 -7.49 -7.87 7.99
N LEU A 44 -6.44 -7.16 8.43
CA LEU A 44 -5.85 -7.35 9.76
C LEU A 44 -6.88 -7.12 10.87
N SER A 45 -7.61 -6.01 10.81
CA SER A 45 -8.67 -5.72 11.80
C SER A 45 -9.78 -6.77 11.79
N SER A 46 -10.17 -7.27 10.60
CA SER A 46 -11.23 -8.28 10.49
C SER A 46 -10.82 -9.67 10.97
N THR A 47 -9.51 -9.97 11.06
CA THR A 47 -8.99 -11.25 11.60
C THR A 47 -8.70 -11.18 13.09
N ALA A 48 -8.71 -10.00 13.68
CA ALA A 48 -8.46 -9.80 15.09
C ALA A 48 -9.71 -10.09 15.94
N SER A 49 -9.50 -10.50 17.18
CA SER A 49 -10.55 -10.61 18.18
C SER A 49 -11.13 -9.22 18.52
N ARG A 50 -12.32 -9.18 19.11
CA ARG A 50 -12.95 -7.92 19.55
C ARG A 50 -12.06 -7.14 20.53
N ASP A 51 -11.31 -7.84 21.37
CA ASP A 51 -10.43 -7.21 22.36
C ASP A 51 -9.09 -6.78 21.79
N GLY A 52 -8.55 -7.52 20.82
CA GLY A 52 -7.28 -7.22 20.14
C GLY A 52 -7.37 -6.26 18.95
N GLU A 53 -8.58 -6.03 18.42
CA GLU A 53 -8.77 -5.22 17.18
C GLU A 53 -8.11 -3.84 17.25
N LYS A 54 -8.23 -3.16 18.39
CA LYS A 54 -7.65 -1.81 18.56
C LYS A 54 -6.14 -1.84 18.46
N LEU A 55 -5.48 -2.78 19.13
CA LEU A 55 -4.03 -2.95 19.08
C LEU A 55 -3.58 -3.29 17.64
N VAL A 56 -4.21 -4.28 17.01
CA VAL A 56 -3.89 -4.71 15.64
C VAL A 56 -4.02 -3.55 14.65
N ARG A 57 -5.11 -2.78 14.74
CA ARG A 57 -5.37 -1.63 13.89
C ARG A 57 -4.32 -0.53 14.07
N GLU A 58 -3.99 -0.16 15.32
CA GLU A 58 -3.03 0.92 15.56
C GLU A 58 -1.59 0.48 15.23
N LEU A 59 -1.21 -0.78 15.44
CA LEU A 59 0.07 -1.32 14.98
C LEU A 59 0.17 -1.25 13.46
N GLY A 60 -0.85 -1.72 12.73
CA GLY A 60 -0.88 -1.64 11.27
C GLY A 60 -0.85 -0.21 10.74
N LYS A 61 -1.62 0.70 11.36
CA LYS A 61 -1.64 2.11 11.00
C LYS A 61 -0.27 2.76 11.21
N THR A 62 0.36 2.55 12.36
CA THR A 62 1.68 3.12 12.69
C THR A 62 2.74 2.59 11.73
N LEU A 63 2.78 1.28 11.47
CA LEU A 63 3.70 0.64 10.54
C LEU A 63 3.61 1.26 9.13
N PHE A 64 2.39 1.36 8.57
CA PHE A 64 2.20 1.86 7.22
C PHE A 64 2.19 3.40 7.11
N SER A 65 2.18 4.15 8.22
CA SER A 65 2.32 5.61 8.22
C SER A 65 3.75 6.10 8.45
N GLU A 66 4.66 5.21 8.83
CA GLU A 66 6.05 5.58 9.06
C GLU A 66 6.71 6.11 7.76
N SER A 67 7.54 7.12 7.91
CA SER A 67 8.23 7.78 6.80
C SER A 67 9.68 7.33 6.60
N ASP A 68 10.22 6.59 7.57
CA ASP A 68 11.57 6.04 7.52
C ASP A 68 11.53 4.55 7.16
N PRO A 69 12.14 4.12 6.04
CA PRO A 69 12.11 2.74 5.60
C PRO A 69 12.84 1.79 6.58
N LEU A 70 13.90 2.26 7.26
CA LEU A 70 14.60 1.45 8.25
C LEU A 70 13.72 1.20 9.47
N VAL A 71 13.01 2.24 9.95
CA VAL A 71 12.06 2.11 11.06
C VAL A 71 10.90 1.20 10.68
N THR A 72 10.34 1.35 9.48
CA THR A 72 9.26 0.47 9.00
C THR A 72 9.70 -1.00 8.99
N ARG A 73 10.88 -1.29 8.47
CA ARG A 73 11.42 -2.66 8.42
C ARG A 73 11.70 -3.22 9.82
N ALA A 74 12.26 -2.41 10.72
CA ALA A 74 12.50 -2.81 12.11
C ALA A 74 11.19 -3.01 12.90
N MET A 75 10.16 -2.21 12.62
CA MET A 75 8.86 -2.29 13.30
C MET A 75 8.07 -3.55 12.94
N LEU A 76 8.20 -4.06 11.72
CA LEU A 76 7.42 -5.21 11.24
C LEU A 76 7.50 -6.43 12.16
N PRO A 77 8.69 -6.99 12.47
CA PRO A 77 8.78 -8.15 13.36
C PRO A 77 8.27 -7.84 14.77
N LEU A 78 8.53 -6.64 15.30
CA LEU A 78 8.08 -6.22 16.62
C LEU A 78 6.55 -6.14 16.68
N ALA A 79 5.90 -5.62 15.63
CA ALA A 79 4.45 -5.56 15.54
C ALA A 79 3.83 -6.97 15.47
N CYS A 80 4.42 -7.87 14.68
CA CYS A 80 3.98 -9.27 14.61
C CYS A 80 4.11 -9.97 15.97
N ASP A 81 5.22 -9.75 16.69
CA ASP A 81 5.43 -10.32 18.02
C ASP A 81 4.48 -9.75 19.06
N ALA A 82 4.20 -8.43 19.03
CA ALA A 82 3.21 -7.80 19.88
C ALA A 82 1.80 -8.37 19.65
N MET A 83 1.40 -8.57 18.38
CA MET A 83 0.13 -9.22 18.03
C MET A 83 0.08 -10.66 18.56
N ARG A 84 1.16 -11.45 18.40
CA ARG A 84 1.22 -12.83 18.91
C ARG A 84 1.10 -12.90 20.44
N LYS A 85 1.78 -12.00 21.15
CA LYS A 85 1.71 -11.90 22.62
C LYS A 85 0.31 -11.51 23.09
N ALA A 86 -0.40 -10.72 22.30
CA ALA A 86 -1.79 -10.35 22.55
C ALA A 86 -2.80 -11.44 22.16
N GLY A 87 -2.35 -12.62 21.69
CA GLY A 87 -3.23 -13.71 21.23
C GLY A 87 -3.67 -13.59 19.78
N GLU A 88 -3.31 -12.53 19.06
CA GLU A 88 -3.74 -12.21 17.69
C GLU A 88 -2.86 -12.90 16.63
N LYS A 89 -2.70 -14.21 16.76
CA LYS A 89 -1.81 -15.02 15.89
C LYS A 89 -2.18 -14.94 14.41
N THR A 90 -3.49 -14.93 14.10
CA THR A 90 -3.99 -14.88 12.72
C THR A 90 -3.62 -13.54 12.06
N ALA A 91 -3.80 -12.43 12.78
CA ALA A 91 -3.41 -11.11 12.29
C ALA A 91 -1.89 -11.00 12.11
N ALA A 92 -1.09 -11.52 13.05
CA ALA A 92 0.36 -11.53 12.95
C ALA A 92 0.85 -12.31 11.72
N ASN A 93 0.34 -13.53 11.50
CA ASN A 93 0.71 -14.35 10.35
C ASN A 93 0.28 -13.71 9.02
N LEU A 94 -0.90 -13.07 9.00
CA LEU A 94 -1.36 -12.31 7.83
C LEU A 94 -0.44 -11.13 7.53
N LEU A 95 -0.03 -10.37 8.54
CA LEU A 95 0.88 -9.24 8.37
C LEU A 95 2.25 -9.71 7.86
N GLU A 96 2.81 -10.73 8.48
CA GLU A 96 4.13 -11.28 8.13
C GLU A 96 4.16 -11.82 6.69
N SER A 97 3.14 -12.60 6.29
CA SER A 97 3.03 -13.14 4.93
C SER A 97 2.77 -12.08 3.86
N ALA A 98 2.06 -11.00 4.23
CA ALA A 98 1.73 -9.92 3.31
C ALA A 98 2.83 -8.85 3.18
N ALA A 99 3.76 -8.79 4.13
CA ALA A 99 4.76 -7.71 4.21
C ALA A 99 5.65 -7.58 2.97
N PRO A 100 6.15 -8.68 2.33
CA PRO A 100 6.95 -8.56 1.12
C PRO A 100 6.23 -7.77 0.02
N ASP A 101 4.93 -8.02 -0.16
CA ASP A 101 4.14 -7.37 -1.20
C ASP A 101 3.60 -6.00 -0.76
N ALA A 102 3.34 -5.83 0.54
CA ALA A 102 2.78 -4.59 1.08
C ALA A 102 3.83 -3.48 1.30
N LEU A 103 5.12 -3.80 1.27
CA LEU A 103 6.23 -2.87 1.48
C LEU A 103 7.04 -2.59 0.22
N GLN A 104 6.58 -2.98 -0.97
CA GLN A 104 7.26 -2.69 -2.24
C GLN A 104 7.42 -1.19 -2.49
N TYR A 105 6.48 -0.37 -2.02
CA TYR A 105 6.54 1.08 -2.14
C TYR A 105 7.80 1.71 -1.49
N LEU A 106 8.44 1.03 -0.52
CA LEU A 106 9.65 1.51 0.15
C LEU A 106 10.87 1.60 -0.80
N SER A 107 10.83 0.92 -1.94
CA SER A 107 11.87 0.99 -2.98
C SER A 107 11.75 2.27 -3.84
N LEU A 108 10.65 3.00 -3.72
CA LEU A 108 10.41 4.23 -4.47
C LEU A 108 10.74 5.48 -3.64
N PRO A 109 10.96 6.64 -4.26
CA PRO A 109 11.14 7.90 -3.54
C PRO A 109 10.01 8.16 -2.54
N SER A 110 10.36 8.62 -1.34
CA SER A 110 9.43 8.77 -0.21
C SER A 110 8.22 9.69 -0.50
N GLU A 111 8.39 10.69 -1.35
CA GLU A 111 7.32 11.56 -1.82
C GLU A 111 6.22 10.83 -2.61
N HIS A 112 6.52 9.64 -3.14
CA HIS A 112 5.54 8.80 -3.86
C HIS A 112 4.73 7.91 -2.92
N TRP A 113 5.26 7.53 -1.76
CA TRP A 113 4.71 6.47 -0.90
C TRP A 113 3.23 6.62 -0.61
N ARG A 114 2.79 7.83 -0.23
CA ARG A 114 1.39 8.09 0.11
C ARG A 114 0.42 7.72 -1.02
N ARG A 115 0.89 7.80 -2.27
CA ARG A 115 0.05 7.57 -3.45
C ARG A 115 0.17 6.15 -3.99
N VAL A 116 1.36 5.55 -3.89
CA VAL A 116 1.62 4.24 -4.48
C VAL A 116 1.40 3.06 -3.53
N ARG A 117 1.24 3.30 -2.22
CA ARG A 117 0.95 2.23 -1.26
C ARG A 117 -0.53 1.85 -1.16
N THR A 118 -1.41 2.56 -1.88
CA THR A 118 -2.87 2.34 -1.85
C THR A 118 -3.46 2.46 -3.24
N ASN A 119 -4.60 1.81 -3.47
CA ASN A 119 -5.39 1.97 -4.70
C ASN A 119 -6.53 3.00 -4.56
N ASN A 120 -6.43 3.93 -3.61
CA ASN A 120 -7.46 4.93 -3.33
C ASN A 120 -7.83 5.79 -4.55
N VAL A 121 -6.89 6.04 -5.46
CA VAL A 121 -7.14 6.77 -6.71
C VAL A 121 -8.14 6.00 -7.58
N GLN A 122 -7.90 4.70 -7.77
CA GLN A 122 -8.78 3.82 -8.53
C GLN A 122 -10.15 3.67 -7.85
N GLU A 123 -10.19 3.58 -6.52
CA GLU A 123 -11.44 3.51 -5.77
C GLU A 123 -12.28 4.79 -5.91
N ARG A 124 -11.62 5.96 -5.98
CA ARG A 124 -12.28 7.25 -6.22
C ARG A 124 -12.90 7.28 -7.61
N ALA A 125 -12.14 6.92 -8.64
CA ALA A 125 -12.64 6.83 -10.01
C ALA A 125 -13.82 5.85 -10.11
N ASN A 126 -13.72 4.67 -9.49
CA ASN A 126 -14.81 3.70 -9.45
C ASN A 126 -16.07 4.23 -8.73
N ARG A 127 -15.90 5.02 -7.67
CA ARG A 127 -17.05 5.66 -6.98
C ARG A 127 -17.72 6.68 -7.88
N GLU A 128 -16.96 7.49 -8.61
CA GLU A 128 -17.50 8.48 -9.53
C GLU A 128 -18.26 7.80 -10.68
N LEU A 129 -17.67 6.77 -11.28
CA LEU A 129 -18.34 5.93 -12.28
C LEU A 129 -19.68 5.38 -11.73
N LYS A 130 -19.67 4.81 -10.52
CA LYS A 130 -20.86 4.28 -9.87
C LYS A 130 -21.91 5.38 -9.62
N ARG A 131 -21.49 6.56 -9.20
CA ARG A 131 -22.38 7.69 -8.98
C ARG A 131 -23.11 8.10 -10.27
N ARG A 132 -22.38 8.22 -11.37
CA ARG A 132 -22.92 8.62 -12.66
C ARG A 132 -23.88 7.58 -13.24
N TYR A 133 -23.46 6.29 -13.29
CA TYR A 133 -24.33 5.27 -13.88
C TYR A 133 -25.60 5.00 -13.06
N ARG A 134 -25.57 5.15 -11.73
CA ARG A 134 -26.76 5.00 -10.89
C ARG A 134 -27.83 6.08 -11.19
N SER A 135 -27.43 7.28 -11.59
CA SER A 135 -28.36 8.36 -11.96
C SER A 135 -29.13 8.03 -13.24
N VAL A 136 -28.58 7.20 -14.12
CA VAL A 136 -29.23 6.82 -15.38
C VAL A 136 -30.19 5.64 -15.21
N GLN A 137 -30.02 4.83 -14.15
CA GLN A 137 -30.81 3.65 -13.77
C GLN A 137 -30.80 2.54 -14.83
N SER A 138 -31.12 2.82 -16.10
CA SER A 138 -31.20 1.86 -17.18
C SER A 138 -30.55 2.42 -18.45
N PHE A 139 -29.80 1.60 -19.16
CA PHE A 139 -29.17 1.97 -20.43
C PHE A 139 -29.86 1.27 -21.59
N PRO A 140 -30.22 2.02 -22.67
CA PRO A 140 -30.88 1.45 -23.83
C PRO A 140 -29.97 0.49 -24.63
N SER A 141 -28.64 0.58 -24.46
CA SER A 141 -27.69 -0.30 -25.11
C SER A 141 -26.35 -0.33 -24.38
N ARG A 142 -25.56 -1.40 -24.64
CA ARG A 142 -24.17 -1.49 -24.18
C ARG A 142 -23.31 -0.32 -24.67
N SER A 143 -23.54 0.13 -25.91
CA SER A 143 -22.78 1.27 -26.48
C SER A 143 -23.10 2.58 -25.76
N SER A 144 -24.32 2.78 -25.30
CA SER A 144 -24.72 3.92 -24.47
C SER A 144 -23.99 3.92 -23.12
N LEU A 145 -23.91 2.76 -22.46
CA LEU A 145 -23.14 2.60 -21.23
C LEU A 145 -21.65 2.89 -21.46
N LEU A 146 -21.06 2.33 -22.50
CA LEU A 146 -19.63 2.54 -22.80
C LEU A 146 -19.29 3.99 -23.12
N ARG A 147 -20.19 4.72 -23.80
CA ARG A 147 -20.02 6.17 -24.05
C ARG A 147 -20.02 6.98 -22.74
N LEU A 148 -20.94 6.69 -21.82
CA LEU A 148 -20.95 7.37 -20.51
C LEU A 148 -19.67 7.06 -19.72
N LEU A 149 -19.27 5.79 -19.63
CA LEU A 149 -18.05 5.40 -18.92
C LEU A 149 -16.81 6.06 -19.53
N GLY A 150 -16.72 6.10 -20.88
CA GLY A 150 -15.62 6.77 -21.59
C GLY A 150 -15.59 8.28 -21.32
N ALA A 151 -16.73 8.96 -21.36
CA ALA A 151 -16.81 10.39 -21.06
C ALA A 151 -16.37 10.70 -19.61
N VAL A 152 -16.82 9.92 -18.63
CA VAL A 152 -16.43 10.10 -17.23
C VAL A 152 -14.92 9.85 -17.05
N MET A 153 -14.35 8.85 -17.71
CA MET A 153 -12.91 8.59 -17.63
C MET A 153 -12.07 9.69 -18.27
N LEU A 154 -12.54 10.30 -19.38
CA LEU A 154 -11.89 11.47 -19.99
C LEU A 154 -11.96 12.71 -19.11
N GLU A 155 -13.07 12.93 -18.41
CA GLU A 155 -13.23 14.00 -17.42
C GLU A 155 -12.23 13.83 -16.26
N GLU A 156 -12.14 12.63 -15.72
CA GLU A 156 -11.17 12.28 -14.66
C GLU A 156 -9.73 12.46 -15.14
N GLU A 157 -9.38 12.00 -16.33
CA GLU A 157 -8.05 12.16 -16.92
C GLU A 157 -7.68 13.64 -17.07
N ALA A 158 -8.59 14.47 -17.59
CA ALA A 158 -8.39 15.92 -17.71
C ALA A 158 -8.16 16.58 -16.33
N SER A 159 -8.92 16.16 -15.32
CA SER A 159 -8.75 16.62 -13.94
C SER A 159 -7.38 16.20 -13.36
N TRP A 160 -6.96 14.96 -13.61
CA TRP A 160 -5.65 14.46 -13.15
C TRP A 160 -4.49 15.17 -13.85
N GLY A 161 -4.62 15.51 -15.12
CA GLY A 161 -3.63 16.27 -15.89
C GLY A 161 -3.35 17.65 -15.31
N GLN A 162 -4.34 18.28 -14.67
CA GLN A 162 -4.19 19.58 -13.99
C GLN A 162 -3.47 19.47 -12.64
N HIS A 163 -3.51 18.30 -12.01
CA HIS A 163 -2.90 18.05 -10.69
C HIS A 163 -1.70 17.12 -10.85
N ARG A 164 -0.50 17.71 -11.01
CA ARG A 164 0.74 16.91 -11.05
C ARG A 164 0.92 16.17 -9.73
N VAL A 165 0.67 14.86 -9.76
CA VAL A 165 0.81 13.97 -8.61
C VAL A 165 2.27 13.70 -8.29
N PHE A 166 3.11 13.62 -9.34
CA PHE A 166 4.54 13.39 -9.26
C PHE A 166 5.27 14.46 -10.08
N SER A 167 6.41 14.97 -9.57
CA SER A 167 7.28 15.85 -10.35
C SER A 167 8.12 15.03 -11.33
N THR A 168 8.55 15.64 -12.45
CA THR A 168 9.45 14.99 -13.41
C THR A 168 10.74 14.51 -12.72
N LYS A 169 11.28 15.31 -11.79
CA LYS A 169 12.48 14.93 -11.02
C LYS A 169 12.25 13.72 -10.12
N SER A 170 11.09 13.63 -9.45
CA SER A 170 10.78 12.49 -8.57
C SER A 170 10.51 11.22 -9.35
N VAL A 171 9.96 11.34 -10.56
CA VAL A 171 9.78 10.19 -11.47
C VAL A 171 11.15 9.70 -11.97
N ALA A 172 12.06 10.61 -12.36
CA ALA A 172 13.40 10.21 -12.77
C ALA A 172 14.12 9.41 -11.66
N ARG A 173 14.04 9.87 -10.40
CA ARG A 173 14.63 9.15 -9.25
C ARG A 173 14.03 7.75 -9.02
N ALA A 174 12.80 7.51 -9.43
CA ALA A 174 12.20 6.18 -9.31
C ALA A 174 12.86 5.13 -10.23
N TRP A 175 13.63 5.58 -11.22
CA TRP A 175 14.39 4.75 -12.15
C TRP A 175 15.88 4.66 -11.80
N GLU A 176 16.34 5.47 -10.83
CA GLU A 176 17.71 5.41 -10.35
C GLU A 176 17.89 4.13 -9.52
N VAL A 177 18.95 3.38 -9.81
CA VAL A 177 19.34 2.25 -8.96
C VAL A 177 19.89 2.85 -7.67
N PRO A 178 19.37 2.48 -6.49
CA PRO A 178 19.93 2.97 -5.24
C PRO A 178 21.41 2.61 -5.16
N GLU A 179 22.26 3.59 -4.88
CA GLU A 179 23.66 3.32 -4.57
C GLU A 179 23.72 2.37 -3.38
N THR A 180 24.52 1.30 -3.52
CA THR A 180 24.77 0.39 -2.40
C THR A 180 25.45 1.20 -1.30
N PRO A 181 24.90 1.29 -0.08
CA PRO A 181 25.55 2.04 0.99
C PRO A 181 26.94 1.52 1.20
N THR A 182 27.94 2.38 1.17
CA THR A 182 29.29 2.04 1.59
C THR A 182 29.26 1.54 3.03
N PRO A 183 29.96 0.45 3.37
CA PRO A 183 29.96 -0.10 4.73
C PRO A 183 30.86 0.76 5.65
N ASP A 184 30.48 2.02 5.82
CA ASP A 184 31.00 2.83 6.90
C ASP A 184 30.10 2.63 8.13
N GLY A 185 30.57 2.74 9.34
CA GLY A 185 29.78 2.48 10.55
C GLY A 185 28.52 3.37 10.72
N THR A 186 28.22 4.22 9.75
CA THR A 186 27.03 5.10 9.68
C THR A 186 25.75 4.32 9.52
N LEU A 187 25.73 3.36 8.59
CA LEU A 187 24.55 2.50 8.38
C LEU A 187 24.20 1.68 9.64
N ALA A 188 25.20 1.13 10.32
CA ALA A 188 24.96 0.37 11.56
C ALA A 188 24.34 1.27 12.67
N ARG A 189 24.77 2.53 12.77
CA ARG A 189 24.19 3.50 13.72
C ARG A 189 22.76 3.87 13.36
N GLU A 190 22.48 4.04 12.07
CA GLU A 190 21.13 4.34 11.56
C GLU A 190 20.18 3.17 11.82
N ILE A 191 20.59 1.93 11.56
CA ILE A 191 19.83 0.72 11.88
C ILE A 191 19.52 0.67 13.37
N ALA A 192 20.54 0.80 14.24
CA ALA A 192 20.35 0.76 15.69
C ALA A 192 19.43 1.89 16.20
N ARG A 193 19.45 3.08 15.57
CA ARG A 193 18.53 4.17 15.85
C ARG A 193 17.11 3.81 15.43
N ALA A 194 16.95 3.24 14.23
CA ALA A 194 15.66 2.82 13.70
C ALA A 194 15.02 1.72 14.56
N GLU A 195 15.81 0.74 15.01
CA GLU A 195 15.36 -0.33 15.91
C GLU A 195 14.87 0.23 17.26
N ARG A 196 15.59 1.18 17.86
CA ARG A 196 15.16 1.83 19.12
C ARG A 196 13.85 2.59 18.91
N LYS A 197 13.72 3.35 17.81
CA LYS A 197 12.50 4.10 17.49
C LYS A 197 11.33 3.14 17.26
N ALA A 198 11.54 2.09 16.49
CA ALA A 198 10.53 1.08 16.22
C ALA A 198 10.05 0.40 17.50
N LYS A 199 11.00 -0.01 18.37
CA LYS A 199 10.68 -0.62 19.66
C LYS A 199 9.86 0.32 20.55
N SER A 200 10.29 1.56 20.70
CA SER A 200 9.57 2.56 21.52
C SER A 200 8.14 2.78 20.99
N ALA A 201 7.95 2.83 19.68
CA ALA A 201 6.62 3.02 19.09
C ALA A 201 5.70 1.81 19.34
N VAL A 202 6.21 0.60 19.22
CA VAL A 202 5.43 -0.63 19.47
C VAL A 202 5.12 -0.78 20.96
N ASP A 203 6.12 -0.58 21.84
CA ASP A 203 5.92 -0.66 23.31
C ASP A 203 4.83 0.33 23.77
N ALA A 204 4.87 1.58 23.29
CA ALA A 204 3.85 2.59 23.59
C ALA A 204 2.43 2.19 23.15
N LEU A 205 2.29 1.44 22.05
CA LEU A 205 1.00 0.93 21.62
C LEU A 205 0.53 -0.25 22.45
N VAL A 206 1.43 -1.15 22.85
CA VAL A 206 1.12 -2.29 23.75
C VAL A 206 0.68 -1.77 25.12
N ASP A 207 1.38 -0.78 25.67
CA ASP A 207 1.03 -0.15 26.95
C ASP A 207 -0.35 0.55 26.89
N ARG A 208 -0.65 1.19 25.76
CA ARG A 208 -1.93 1.88 25.57
C ARG A 208 -3.11 0.93 25.32
N PHE A 209 -2.85 -0.22 24.74
CA PHE A 209 -3.84 -1.22 24.38
C PHE A 209 -3.41 -2.59 24.90
N PRO A 210 -3.34 -2.78 26.23
CA PRO A 210 -2.87 -4.03 26.80
C PRO A 210 -3.79 -5.17 26.41
N PRO A 211 -3.22 -6.36 26.12
CA PRO A 211 -4.03 -7.56 25.91
C PRO A 211 -4.84 -7.85 27.16
N LYS A 212 -6.12 -8.13 27.00
CA LYS A 212 -6.93 -8.62 28.10
C LYS A 212 -6.56 -10.09 28.31
N GLY A 213 -6.08 -10.40 29.50
CA GLY A 213 -5.75 -11.76 29.92
C GLY A 213 -6.96 -12.71 29.87
#